data_335cd303a15544e2ca35b62d4f5dc88d
#
_entry.id   335cd303a15544e2ca35b62d4f5dc88d
#
_cell.length_a   1.000
_cell.length_b   1.000
_cell.length_c   1.000
_cell.angle_alpha   90.00
_cell.angle_beta   90.00
_cell.angle_gamma   90.00
#
_symmetry.space_group_name_H-M   'P 1'
#
loop_
_entity.id
_entity.type
_entity.pdbx_description
1 polymer ?
#
loop_
_entity_poly.entity_id
_entity_poly.type
_entity_poly.pdbx_seq_one_letter_code
_entity_poly.pdbx_strand_id
1 'polypeptide(L)'
;MDSLFKELIFWLLVVVTVGAALLVVHLRDMFRAALTLVVSFLGVAGIFALVNAEFLAVAQVLIYGGGISILVIFAVMITRDVEEGNRSTPTQPAALGVAVLLLGALIYVIVQEEWTLLPDRLPGPLAEVFMNTPAALGRLLLGDFVLAFEVASVLLLAAMVGALALVRE
;
A
#
# COMPACT_ATOMS: atom_id res chain seq x y z
N MET A 1 20.69 3.40 -21.99
CA MET A 1 21.20 3.11 -20.65
C MET A 1 20.12 3.34 -19.58
N ASP A 2 19.25 4.35 -19.76
CA ASP A 2 18.22 4.71 -18.77
C ASP A 2 17.11 3.66 -18.60
N SER A 3 16.75 2.92 -19.66
CA SER A 3 15.73 1.87 -19.58
C SER A 3 16.19 0.65 -18.77
N LEU A 4 17.41 0.18 -19.02
CA LEU A 4 17.99 -0.94 -18.27
C LEU A 4 18.16 -0.61 -16.77
N PHE A 5 18.56 0.62 -16.47
CA PHE A 5 18.71 1.07 -15.08
C PHE A 5 17.36 1.13 -14.34
N LYS A 6 16.32 1.65 -15.00
CA LYS A 6 14.95 1.68 -14.44
C LYS A 6 14.40 0.27 -14.23
N GLU A 7 14.63 -0.62 -15.18
CA GLU A 7 14.21 -2.02 -15.08
C GLU A 7 14.89 -2.75 -13.92
N LEU A 8 16.20 -2.51 -13.74
CA LEU A 8 16.97 -3.10 -12.64
C LEU A 8 16.47 -2.59 -11.28
N ILE A 9 16.21 -1.29 -11.15
CA ILE A 9 15.63 -0.72 -9.93
C ILE A 9 14.23 -1.29 -9.67
N PHE A 10 13.42 -1.43 -10.72
CA PHE A 10 12.08 -2.01 -10.59
C PHE A 10 12.14 -3.42 -10.00
N TRP A 11 12.94 -4.31 -10.58
CA TRP A 11 13.07 -5.68 -10.09
C TRP A 11 13.64 -5.75 -8.67
N LEU A 12 14.58 -4.88 -8.34
CA LEU A 12 15.13 -4.77 -6.99
C LEU A 12 14.03 -4.38 -5.99
N LEU A 13 13.23 -3.36 -6.31
CA LEU A 13 12.10 -2.93 -5.46
C LEU A 13 11.05 -4.02 -5.33
N VAL A 14 10.72 -4.74 -6.40
CA VAL A 14 9.79 -5.87 -6.37
C VAL A 14 10.30 -6.95 -5.43
N VAL A 15 11.57 -7.35 -5.55
CA VAL A 15 12.18 -8.38 -4.70
C VAL A 15 12.17 -7.95 -3.23
N VAL A 16 12.54 -6.70 -2.94
CA VAL A 16 12.53 -6.15 -1.58
C VAL A 16 11.10 -6.12 -1.02
N THR A 17 10.14 -5.63 -1.78
CA THR A 17 8.74 -5.51 -1.34
C THR A 17 8.11 -6.87 -1.07
N VAL A 18 8.22 -7.80 -2.03
CA VAL A 18 7.64 -9.15 -1.90
C VAL A 18 8.40 -9.95 -0.84
N GLY A 19 9.72 -9.85 -0.81
CA GLY A 19 10.55 -10.50 0.21
C GLY A 19 10.21 -10.02 1.62
N ALA A 20 10.07 -8.71 1.82
CA ALA A 20 9.63 -8.14 3.09
C ALA A 20 8.21 -8.60 3.45
N ALA A 21 7.26 -8.60 2.52
CA ALA A 21 5.89 -9.05 2.75
C ALA A 21 5.84 -10.53 3.17
N LEU A 22 6.63 -11.39 2.53
CA LEU A 22 6.75 -12.80 2.91
C LEU A 22 7.37 -12.96 4.30
N LEU A 23 8.37 -12.15 4.64
CA LEU A 23 8.99 -12.16 5.96
C LEU A 23 8.00 -11.76 7.06
N VAL A 24 7.11 -10.77 6.81
CA VAL A 24 6.05 -10.38 7.76
C VAL A 24 5.20 -11.59 8.17
N VAL A 25 4.85 -12.46 7.22
CA VAL A 25 4.01 -13.63 7.48
C VAL A 25 4.78 -14.76 8.16
N HIS A 26 6.09 -14.89 7.91
CA HIS A 26 6.90 -16.00 8.42
C HIS A 26 7.56 -15.71 9.78
N LEU A 27 7.77 -14.44 10.12
CA LEU A 27 8.38 -14.06 11.38
C LEU A 27 7.44 -14.38 12.56
N ARG A 28 7.96 -15.08 13.56
CA ARG A 28 7.25 -15.38 14.80
C ARG A 28 7.24 -14.20 15.77
N ASP A 29 8.27 -13.39 15.72
CA ASP A 29 8.44 -12.19 16.53
C ASP A 29 7.61 -11.05 15.88
N MET A 30 6.54 -10.64 16.54
CA MET A 30 5.62 -9.61 16.05
C MET A 30 6.28 -8.25 15.88
N PHE A 31 7.27 -7.91 16.72
CA PHE A 31 7.98 -6.66 16.60
C PHE A 31 8.84 -6.62 15.33
N ARG A 32 9.56 -7.71 15.05
CA ARG A 32 10.34 -7.86 13.81
C ARG A 32 9.43 -7.90 12.58
N ALA A 33 8.28 -8.57 12.69
CA ALA A 33 7.28 -8.56 11.61
C ALA A 33 6.77 -7.15 11.32
N ALA A 34 6.48 -6.35 12.35
CA ALA A 34 6.07 -4.95 12.19
C ALA A 34 7.17 -4.10 11.52
N LEU A 35 8.44 -4.29 11.88
CA LEU A 35 9.55 -3.60 11.23
C LEU A 35 9.70 -3.99 9.75
N THR A 36 9.55 -5.27 9.43
CA THR A 36 9.60 -5.72 8.02
C THR A 36 8.40 -5.24 7.21
N LEU A 37 7.24 -5.04 7.84
CA LEU A 37 6.07 -4.41 7.22
C LEU A 37 6.38 -2.98 6.76
N VAL A 38 7.11 -2.20 7.57
CA VAL A 38 7.56 -0.85 7.18
C VAL A 38 8.42 -0.91 5.92
N VAL A 39 9.36 -1.87 5.86
CA VAL A 39 10.22 -2.06 4.67
C VAL A 39 9.38 -2.37 3.43
N SER A 40 8.36 -3.25 3.56
CA SER A 40 7.43 -3.55 2.47
C SER A 40 6.69 -2.30 1.99
N PHE A 41 6.17 -1.47 2.90
CA PHE A 41 5.49 -0.22 2.54
C PHE A 41 6.41 0.79 1.85
N LEU A 42 7.66 0.91 2.29
CA LEU A 42 8.66 1.76 1.63
C LEU A 42 9.02 1.23 0.24
N GLY A 43 9.07 -0.09 0.07
CA GLY A 43 9.26 -0.71 -1.24
C GLY A 43 8.12 -0.37 -2.22
N VAL A 44 6.86 -0.42 -1.76
CA VAL A 44 5.69 0.01 -2.55
C VAL A 44 5.78 1.50 -2.91
N ALA A 45 6.20 2.35 -1.97
CA ALA A 45 6.40 3.77 -2.25
C ALA A 45 7.46 4.00 -3.34
N GLY A 46 8.55 3.22 -3.31
CA GLY A 46 9.58 3.23 -4.35
C GLY A 46 9.03 2.84 -5.73
N ILE A 47 8.15 1.83 -5.79
CA ILE A 47 7.49 1.44 -7.04
C ILE A 47 6.59 2.58 -7.55
N PHE A 48 5.81 3.23 -6.69
CA PHE A 48 5.01 4.40 -7.08
C PHE A 48 5.86 5.54 -7.63
N ALA A 49 7.00 5.83 -7.00
CA ALA A 49 7.93 6.84 -7.49
C ALA A 49 8.50 6.47 -8.88
N LEU A 50 8.80 5.18 -9.10
CA LEU A 50 9.34 4.70 -10.36
C LEU A 50 8.35 4.84 -11.54
N VAL A 51 7.05 4.66 -11.28
CA VAL A 51 5.99 4.83 -12.29
C VAL A 51 5.49 6.28 -12.40
N ASN A 52 6.23 7.25 -11.86
CA ASN A 52 5.91 8.69 -11.84
C ASN A 52 4.59 9.01 -11.10
N ALA A 53 4.15 8.16 -10.18
CA ALA A 53 3.01 8.41 -9.30
C ALA A 53 3.47 9.12 -8.01
N GLU A 54 4.09 10.30 -8.15
CA GLU A 54 4.76 11.02 -7.05
C GLU A 54 3.85 11.28 -5.86
N PHE A 55 2.60 11.70 -6.11
CA PHE A 55 1.64 11.94 -5.04
C PHE A 55 1.32 10.67 -4.24
N LEU A 56 1.15 9.52 -4.95
CA LEU A 56 0.91 8.24 -4.29
C LEU A 56 2.15 7.77 -3.51
N ALA A 57 3.35 8.00 -4.04
CA ALA A 57 4.59 7.66 -3.35
C ALA A 57 4.71 8.42 -2.01
N VAL A 58 4.46 9.73 -2.02
CA VAL A 58 4.48 10.56 -0.81
C VAL A 58 3.40 10.14 0.18
N ALA A 59 2.16 9.92 -0.29
CA ALA A 59 1.06 9.45 0.54
C ALA A 59 1.37 8.08 1.17
N GLN A 60 1.95 7.16 0.41
CA GLN A 60 2.39 5.85 0.89
C GLN A 60 3.43 5.96 2.01
N VAL A 61 4.43 6.82 1.87
CA VAL A 61 5.45 7.03 2.91
C VAL A 61 4.83 7.66 4.16
N LEU A 62 4.03 8.71 4.00
CA LEU A 62 3.49 9.45 5.15
C LEU A 62 2.42 8.67 5.91
N ILE A 63 1.51 8.01 5.20
CA ILE A 63 0.37 7.34 5.84
C ILE A 63 0.77 5.91 6.24
N TYR A 64 1.22 5.08 5.30
CA TYR A 64 1.52 3.67 5.58
C TYR A 64 2.89 3.47 6.22
N GLY A 65 3.94 4.07 5.67
CA GLY A 65 5.29 4.02 6.24
C GLY A 65 5.42 4.79 7.55
N GLY A 66 4.70 5.90 7.70
CA GLY A 66 4.69 6.74 8.89
C GLY A 66 3.57 6.37 9.86
N GLY A 67 2.38 6.95 9.71
CA GLY A 67 1.30 6.89 10.68
C GLY A 67 0.88 5.48 11.07
N ILE A 68 0.52 4.64 10.09
CA ILE A 68 0.02 3.28 10.34
C ILE A 68 1.12 2.39 10.91
N SER A 69 2.33 2.44 10.36
CA SER A 69 3.45 1.63 10.84
C SER A 69 3.81 1.92 12.29
N ILE A 70 3.83 3.19 12.68
CA ILE A 70 4.09 3.59 14.07
C ILE A 70 3.00 3.07 15.00
N LEU A 71 1.73 3.15 14.59
CA LEU A 71 0.61 2.61 15.37
C LEU A 71 0.72 1.09 15.53
N VAL A 72 1.07 0.36 14.47
CA VAL A 72 1.27 -1.09 14.52
C VAL A 72 2.42 -1.47 15.45
N ILE A 73 3.57 -0.80 15.32
CA ILE A 73 4.74 -1.05 16.19
C ILE A 73 4.38 -0.78 17.66
N PHE A 74 3.69 0.33 17.92
CA PHE A 74 3.25 0.68 19.27
C PHE A 74 2.24 -0.33 19.84
N ALA A 75 1.26 -0.74 19.03
CA ALA A 75 0.28 -1.75 19.42
C ALA A 75 0.96 -3.08 19.78
N VAL A 76 1.92 -3.52 18.96
CA VAL A 76 2.68 -4.76 19.22
C VAL A 76 3.54 -4.64 20.47
N MET A 77 4.14 -3.47 20.73
CA MET A 77 4.95 -3.26 21.94
C MET A 77 4.13 -3.29 23.25
N ILE A 78 2.86 -2.84 23.20
CA ILE A 78 2.00 -2.86 24.39
C ILE A 78 1.37 -4.25 24.59
N THR A 79 1.16 -5.01 23.54
CA THR A 79 0.53 -6.32 23.61
C THR A 79 1.55 -7.34 24.14
N ARG A 80 1.43 -7.70 25.42
CA ARG A 80 2.18 -8.80 26.05
C ARG A 80 1.51 -10.13 25.63
N ASP A 81 2.30 -11.20 25.51
CA ASP A 81 1.84 -12.60 25.29
C ASP A 81 1.46 -12.99 23.84
N VAL A 82 1.95 -12.30 22.81
CA VAL A 82 1.75 -12.74 21.42
C VAL A 82 2.82 -13.76 20.97
N GLU A 83 3.69 -14.18 21.86
CA GLU A 83 4.79 -15.15 21.59
C GLU A 83 4.31 -16.60 21.40
N GLU A 84 3.06 -16.93 21.73
CA GLU A 84 2.47 -18.21 21.37
C GLU A 84 2.18 -18.25 19.86
N GLY A 85 3.23 -18.51 19.07
CA GLY A 85 3.19 -18.53 17.62
C GLY A 85 1.97 -19.26 17.05
N ASN A 86 1.57 -18.83 15.87
CA ASN A 86 0.44 -19.33 15.10
C ASN A 86 0.37 -20.87 15.13
N ARG A 87 -0.53 -21.43 15.97
CA ARG A 87 -0.77 -22.87 16.03
C ARG A 87 -1.36 -23.33 14.70
N SER A 88 -0.76 -24.35 14.13
CA SER A 88 -1.28 -24.98 12.91
C SER A 88 -2.75 -25.40 13.12
N THR A 89 -3.64 -24.77 12.38
CA THR A 89 -5.08 -25.06 12.45
C THR A 89 -5.42 -26.13 11.40
N PRO A 90 -6.33 -27.09 11.67
CA PRO A 90 -6.69 -28.14 10.70
C PRO A 90 -7.31 -27.61 9.39
N THR A 91 -7.73 -26.35 9.37
CA THR A 91 -8.25 -25.65 8.18
C THR A 91 -7.15 -25.08 7.27
N GLN A 92 -5.86 -25.16 7.65
CA GLN A 92 -4.74 -24.67 6.86
C GLN A 92 -4.72 -25.18 5.39
N PRO A 93 -4.89 -26.49 5.09
CA PRO A 93 -4.87 -26.95 3.71
C PRO A 93 -6.06 -26.44 2.89
N ALA A 94 -7.23 -26.28 3.51
CA ALA A 94 -8.38 -25.69 2.83
C ALA A 94 -8.16 -24.20 2.51
N ALA A 95 -7.60 -23.43 3.45
CA ALA A 95 -7.25 -22.04 3.24
C ALA A 95 -6.19 -21.88 2.13
N LEU A 96 -5.18 -22.76 2.10
CA LEU A 96 -4.20 -22.76 1.02
C LEU A 96 -4.86 -23.03 -0.36
N GLY A 97 -5.80 -23.99 -0.43
CA GLY A 97 -6.54 -24.27 -1.65
C GLY A 97 -7.31 -23.06 -2.17
N VAL A 98 -8.01 -22.35 -1.28
CA VAL A 98 -8.74 -21.11 -1.64
C VAL A 98 -7.78 -20.01 -2.08
N ALA A 99 -6.64 -19.84 -1.40
CA ALA A 99 -5.63 -18.84 -1.76
C ALA A 99 -5.02 -19.11 -3.15
N VAL A 100 -4.70 -20.36 -3.45
CA VAL A 100 -4.18 -20.77 -4.77
C VAL A 100 -5.23 -20.57 -5.88
N LEU A 101 -6.49 -20.90 -5.60
CA LEU A 101 -7.58 -20.69 -6.54
C LEU A 101 -7.80 -19.20 -6.82
N LEU A 102 -7.78 -18.37 -5.79
CA LEU A 102 -7.88 -16.92 -5.92
C LEU A 102 -6.71 -16.33 -6.71
N LEU A 103 -5.49 -16.76 -6.41
CA LEU A 103 -4.29 -16.34 -7.13
C LEU A 103 -4.38 -16.74 -8.60
N GLY A 104 -4.80 -17.98 -8.90
CA GLY A 104 -4.99 -18.47 -10.26
C GLY A 104 -6.04 -17.65 -11.02
N ALA A 105 -7.16 -17.32 -10.38
CA ALA A 105 -8.19 -16.46 -10.96
C ALA A 105 -7.68 -15.05 -11.27
N LEU A 106 -6.90 -14.45 -10.35
CA LEU A 106 -6.28 -13.14 -10.58
C LEU A 106 -5.28 -13.17 -11.75
N ILE A 107 -4.41 -14.18 -11.79
CA ILE A 107 -3.46 -14.34 -12.90
C ILE A 107 -4.22 -14.53 -14.22
N TYR A 108 -5.28 -15.35 -14.23
CA TYR A 108 -6.09 -15.57 -15.42
C TYR A 108 -6.69 -14.25 -15.95
N VAL A 109 -7.28 -13.43 -15.09
CA VAL A 109 -7.84 -12.13 -15.47
C VAL A 109 -6.75 -11.20 -16.01
N ILE A 110 -5.61 -11.10 -15.33
CA ILE A 110 -4.50 -10.23 -15.74
C ILE A 110 -3.94 -10.62 -17.13
N VAL A 111 -3.86 -11.93 -17.43
CA VAL A 111 -3.32 -12.41 -18.70
C VAL A 111 -4.33 -12.31 -19.84
N GLN A 112 -5.62 -12.45 -19.53
CA GLN A 112 -6.69 -12.41 -20.55
C GLN A 112 -7.08 -10.99 -20.95
N GLU A 113 -6.80 -9.99 -20.12
CA GLU A 113 -7.20 -8.61 -20.37
C GLU A 113 -6.29 -7.98 -21.42
N GLU A 114 -6.88 -7.33 -22.43
CA GLU A 114 -6.16 -6.50 -23.40
C GLU A 114 -5.87 -5.12 -22.76
N TRP A 115 -4.68 -4.98 -22.21
CA TRP A 115 -4.26 -3.73 -21.58
C TRP A 115 -4.11 -2.62 -22.61
N THR A 116 -4.93 -1.58 -22.50
CA THR A 116 -4.79 -0.37 -23.33
C THR A 116 -3.58 0.42 -22.84
N LEU A 117 -2.47 0.30 -23.54
CA LEU A 117 -1.27 1.08 -23.24
C LEU A 117 -1.49 2.53 -23.60
N LEU A 118 -1.01 3.43 -22.73
CA LEU A 118 -0.99 4.86 -23.03
C LEU A 118 -0.16 5.12 -24.30
N PRO A 119 -0.59 5.98 -25.21
CA PRO A 119 0.17 6.30 -26.40
C PRO A 119 1.50 6.97 -26.02
N ASP A 120 2.56 6.72 -26.81
CA ASP A 120 3.91 7.26 -26.58
C ASP A 120 3.93 8.81 -26.50
N ARG A 121 2.97 9.45 -27.11
CA ARG A 121 2.74 10.89 -27.00
C ARG A 121 1.39 11.15 -26.38
N LEU A 122 1.41 11.59 -25.13
CA LEU A 122 0.20 11.99 -24.43
C LEU A 122 -0.41 13.24 -25.11
N PRO A 123 -1.73 13.27 -25.38
CA PRO A 123 -2.40 14.50 -25.75
C PRO A 123 -2.17 15.59 -24.71
N GLY A 124 -2.05 16.87 -25.17
CA GLY A 124 -1.70 18.01 -24.31
C GLY A 124 -2.42 18.07 -22.95
N PRO A 125 -3.76 17.87 -22.89
CA PRO A 125 -4.48 17.87 -21.61
C PRO A 125 -4.06 16.76 -20.64
N LEU A 126 -3.74 15.58 -21.15
CA LEU A 126 -3.24 14.46 -20.32
C LEU A 126 -1.80 14.71 -19.85
N ALA A 127 -0.96 15.29 -20.71
CA ALA A 127 0.40 15.64 -20.33
C ALA A 127 0.44 16.65 -19.15
N GLU A 128 -0.47 17.63 -19.12
CA GLU A 128 -0.59 18.57 -18.00
C GLU A 128 -0.96 17.87 -16.68
N VAL A 129 -1.84 16.88 -16.73
CA VAL A 129 -2.22 16.09 -15.54
C VAL A 129 -1.02 15.36 -14.97
N PHE A 130 -0.19 14.75 -15.82
CA PHE A 130 1.02 14.05 -15.38
C PHE A 130 2.12 15.01 -14.91
N MET A 131 2.19 16.22 -15.44
CA MET A 131 3.15 17.25 -14.99
C MET A 131 2.77 17.88 -13.64
N ASN A 132 1.49 17.90 -13.29
CA ASN A 132 1.02 18.53 -12.05
C ASN A 132 -0.11 17.70 -11.39
N THR A 133 0.19 16.45 -11.09
CA THR A 133 -0.73 15.48 -10.50
C THR A 133 -1.43 16.00 -9.22
N PRO A 134 -0.74 16.66 -8.27
CA PRO A 134 -1.42 17.17 -7.07
C PRO A 134 -2.49 18.22 -7.36
N ALA A 135 -2.24 19.14 -8.29
CA ALA A 135 -3.22 20.18 -8.67
C ALA A 135 -4.41 19.58 -9.43
N ALA A 136 -4.15 18.59 -10.30
CA ALA A 136 -5.21 17.88 -11.02
C ALA A 136 -6.11 17.11 -10.04
N LEU A 137 -5.53 16.38 -9.09
CA LEU A 137 -6.26 15.69 -8.03
C LEU A 137 -7.06 16.65 -7.16
N GLY A 138 -6.49 17.80 -6.78
CA GLY A 138 -7.17 18.82 -6.01
C GLY A 138 -8.41 19.35 -6.73
N ARG A 139 -8.34 19.63 -8.04
CA ARG A 139 -9.48 20.05 -8.85
C ARG A 139 -10.57 18.99 -8.93
N LEU A 140 -10.20 17.71 -9.12
CA LEU A 140 -11.15 16.60 -9.15
C LEU A 140 -11.84 16.40 -7.80
N LEU A 141 -11.10 16.45 -6.69
CA LEU A 141 -11.65 16.30 -5.34
C LEU A 141 -12.60 17.44 -4.95
N LEU A 142 -12.30 18.66 -5.39
CA LEU A 142 -13.13 19.84 -5.08
C LEU A 142 -14.24 20.08 -6.14
N GLY A 143 -14.24 19.34 -7.24
CA GLY A 143 -15.23 19.40 -8.31
C GLY A 143 -16.06 18.11 -8.39
N ASP A 144 -15.67 17.21 -9.26
CA ASP A 144 -16.47 16.02 -9.60
C ASP A 144 -16.61 15.04 -8.42
N PHE A 145 -15.61 14.98 -7.54
CA PHE A 145 -15.58 14.09 -6.38
C PHE A 145 -15.76 14.81 -5.03
N VAL A 146 -16.41 15.98 -5.04
CA VAL A 146 -16.59 16.78 -3.82
C VAL A 146 -17.32 16.03 -2.71
N LEU A 147 -18.28 15.18 -3.06
CA LEU A 147 -19.01 14.37 -2.09
C LEU A 147 -18.09 13.36 -1.39
N ALA A 148 -17.20 12.71 -2.14
CA ALA A 148 -16.22 11.77 -1.57
C ALA A 148 -15.23 12.52 -0.65
N PHE A 149 -14.81 13.71 -1.02
CA PHE A 149 -13.97 14.59 -0.21
C PHE A 149 -14.66 15.00 1.10
N GLU A 150 -15.94 15.37 1.04
CA GLU A 150 -16.72 15.75 2.21
C GLU A 150 -16.91 14.57 3.18
N VAL A 151 -17.24 13.38 2.66
CA VAL A 151 -17.34 12.16 3.49
C VAL A 151 -16.00 11.83 4.15
N ALA A 152 -14.88 11.94 3.43
CA ALA A 152 -13.55 11.72 4.01
C ALA A 152 -13.22 12.75 5.12
N SER A 153 -13.63 14.01 4.97
CA SER A 153 -13.43 15.04 5.99
C SER A 153 -14.24 14.77 7.27
N VAL A 154 -15.48 14.29 7.13
CA VAL A 154 -16.31 13.87 8.27
C VAL A 154 -15.71 12.66 8.98
N LEU A 155 -15.18 11.68 8.23
CA LEU A 155 -14.48 10.52 8.81
C LEU A 155 -13.23 10.94 9.60
N LEU A 156 -12.45 11.88 9.08
CA LEU A 156 -11.28 12.43 9.79
C LEU A 156 -11.69 13.12 11.09
N LEU A 157 -12.75 13.95 11.05
CA LEU A 157 -13.29 14.60 12.25
C LEU A 157 -13.75 13.56 13.27
N ALA A 158 -14.49 12.56 12.86
CA ALA A 158 -14.95 11.49 13.75
C ALA A 158 -13.78 10.71 14.36
N ALA A 159 -12.73 10.42 13.59
CA ALA A 159 -11.52 9.78 14.09
C ALA A 159 -10.78 10.66 15.12
N MET A 160 -10.66 11.96 14.88
CA MET A 160 -10.05 12.90 15.83
C MET A 160 -10.83 13.00 17.13
N VAL A 161 -12.17 13.10 17.04
CA VAL A 161 -13.03 13.14 18.22
C VAL A 161 -12.96 11.83 19.00
N GLY A 162 -12.96 10.69 18.30
CA GLY A 162 -12.79 9.37 18.90
C GLY A 162 -11.46 9.21 19.63
N ALA A 163 -10.36 9.62 19.00
CA ALA A 163 -9.03 9.61 19.62
C ALA A 163 -8.98 10.50 20.88
N LEU A 164 -9.56 11.70 20.82
CA LEU A 164 -9.61 12.62 21.96
C LEU A 164 -10.47 12.06 23.11
N ALA A 165 -11.57 11.39 22.80
CA ALA A 165 -12.43 10.77 23.80
C ALA A 165 -11.71 9.66 24.57
N LEU A 166 -10.87 8.85 23.87
CA LEU A 166 -10.08 7.77 24.50
C LEU A 166 -8.96 8.30 25.40
N VAL A 167 -8.39 9.45 25.09
CA VAL A 167 -7.29 10.05 25.89
C VAL A 167 -7.80 10.76 27.14
N ARG A 168 -9.08 11.06 27.22
CA ARG A 168 -9.68 11.87 28.29
C ARG A 168 -10.03 11.09 29.56
N GLU A 169 -9.85 9.76 29.56
CA GLU A 169 -9.92 8.91 30.75
C GLU A 169 -8.52 8.70 31.35
#